data_0aa2f2a170a53a6648f7c96061825b73
#
_entry.id   0aa2f2a170a53a6648f7c96061825b73
#
_cell.length_a   1.000
_cell.length_b   1.000
_cell.length_c   1.000
_cell.angle_alpha   90.00
_cell.angle_beta   90.00
_cell.angle_gamma   90.00
#
_symmetry.space_group_name_H-M   'P 1'
#
loop_
_entity.id
_entity.type
_entity.pdbx_description
1 polymer ?
#
loop_
_entity_poly.entity_id
_entity_poly.type
_entity_poly.pdbx_seq_one_letter_code
_entity_poly.pdbx_strand_id
1 'polypeptide(L)'
;MEVGALRRFNRIINPKTGRAIIVPMDHGMSDGAPRGLKDMVKAIHDMDAGMADAVLLHKGLIHKADYESHMRLGFIMHISASTCLSRRPNKKMLVGDVEEAVRLGADAVSIHINLGDDDESMMMSDAGRIAKECSLWGMPLLMMVYARGHDVDSYDPRNIAHCARVGAELGADIVKVPYTGDPETFADVVEDCGVPVLIAGGPKLDSTRKLLDMVYGSLQAGGSGLSVGRNVFEHPRRVELLKALRAMVHGNASVEEALELMGEK
;
A
#
# COMPACT_ATOMS: atom_id res chain seq x y z
N MET A 1 3.87 -18.17 9.71
CA MET A 1 2.91 -17.18 10.30
C MET A 1 1.98 -17.91 11.24
N GLU A 2 1.77 -17.40 12.45
CA GLU A 2 0.83 -17.96 13.41
C GLU A 2 -0.63 -17.80 12.96
N VAL A 3 -1.54 -18.61 13.51
CA VAL A 3 -2.96 -18.64 13.07
C VAL A 3 -3.63 -17.26 13.14
N GLY A 4 -3.37 -16.48 14.21
CA GLY A 4 -3.93 -15.15 14.37
C GLY A 4 -3.44 -14.18 13.29
N ALA A 5 -2.14 -14.19 13.01
CA ALA A 5 -1.52 -13.39 11.95
C ALA A 5 -2.03 -13.83 10.57
N LEU A 6 -2.13 -15.13 10.31
CA LEU A 6 -2.64 -15.65 9.03
C LEU A 6 -4.10 -15.23 8.78
N ARG A 7 -4.95 -15.23 9.80
CA ARG A 7 -6.35 -14.78 9.67
C ARG A 7 -6.44 -13.30 9.31
N ARG A 8 -5.61 -12.45 9.95
CA ARG A 8 -5.52 -11.02 9.64
C ARG A 8 -4.93 -10.80 8.24
N PHE A 9 -3.84 -11.51 7.92
CA PHE A 9 -3.21 -11.44 6.59
C PHE A 9 -4.20 -11.76 5.46
N ASN A 10 -5.04 -12.79 5.63
CA ASN A 10 -6.06 -13.19 4.67
C ASN A 10 -7.22 -12.19 4.53
N ARG A 11 -7.33 -11.18 5.39
CA ARG A 11 -8.23 -10.04 5.20
C ARG A 11 -7.63 -8.95 4.32
N ILE A 12 -6.31 -8.95 4.15
CA ILE A 12 -5.57 -7.99 3.33
C ILE A 12 -5.20 -8.60 1.98
N ILE A 13 -4.57 -9.77 2.01
CA ILE A 13 -4.19 -10.53 0.82
C ILE A 13 -5.24 -11.61 0.58
N ASN A 14 -5.85 -11.60 -0.61
CA ASN A 14 -6.85 -12.62 -0.96
C ASN A 14 -6.19 -14.01 -1.02
N PRO A 15 -6.61 -14.96 -0.19
CA PRO A 15 -5.95 -16.27 -0.10
C PRO A 15 -6.08 -17.14 -1.36
N LYS A 16 -7.02 -16.83 -2.27
CA LYS A 16 -7.20 -17.56 -3.52
C LYS A 16 -6.25 -17.11 -4.63
N THR A 17 -5.91 -15.82 -4.63
CA THR A 17 -5.09 -15.22 -5.68
C THR A 17 -3.69 -14.85 -5.21
N GLY A 18 -3.45 -14.75 -3.89
CA GLY A 18 -2.21 -14.22 -3.33
C GLY A 18 -2.02 -12.72 -3.57
N ARG A 19 -3.09 -12.00 -3.95
CA ARG A 19 -3.02 -10.61 -4.41
C ARG A 19 -3.90 -9.69 -3.57
N ALA A 20 -3.65 -8.37 -3.68
CA ALA A 20 -4.45 -7.34 -2.99
C ALA A 20 -4.61 -6.04 -3.77
N ILE A 21 -5.73 -5.36 -3.50
CA ILE A 21 -5.99 -3.96 -3.85
C ILE A 21 -6.09 -3.18 -2.55
N ILE A 22 -5.02 -2.46 -2.20
CA ILE A 22 -4.98 -1.60 -1.01
C ILE A 22 -5.10 -0.15 -1.45
N VAL A 23 -5.97 0.62 -0.79
CA VAL A 23 -6.10 2.06 -1.05
C VAL A 23 -5.59 2.85 0.16
N PRO A 24 -4.34 3.38 0.10
CA PRO A 24 -3.83 4.27 1.12
C PRO A 24 -4.59 5.60 1.13
N MET A 25 -5.09 5.98 2.30
CA MET A 25 -5.79 7.24 2.56
C MET A 25 -5.15 8.04 3.71
N ASP A 26 -3.87 7.78 3.97
CA ASP A 26 -3.00 8.43 4.96
C ASP A 26 -2.43 9.78 4.51
N HIS A 27 -2.68 10.18 3.27
CA HIS A 27 -2.13 11.38 2.62
C HIS A 27 -2.44 12.69 3.36
N GLY A 28 -3.52 12.74 4.14
CA GLY A 28 -3.86 13.91 4.94
C GLY A 28 -2.78 14.33 5.93
N MET A 29 -2.01 13.38 6.44
CA MET A 29 -0.87 13.64 7.32
C MET A 29 0.30 14.29 6.57
N SER A 30 0.58 13.84 5.36
CA SER A 30 1.72 14.32 4.57
C SER A 30 1.43 15.63 3.85
N ASP A 31 0.30 15.71 3.16
CA ASP A 31 0.03 16.72 2.14
C ASP A 31 -1.17 17.64 2.49
N GLY A 32 -1.80 17.46 3.65
CA GLY A 32 -3.05 18.12 4.02
C GLY A 32 -4.26 17.33 3.50
N ALA A 33 -5.45 17.97 3.47
CA ALA A 33 -6.69 17.29 3.08
C ALA A 33 -6.81 17.12 1.55
N PRO A 34 -6.47 15.94 0.97
CA PRO A 34 -6.51 15.78 -0.48
C PRO A 34 -7.95 15.75 -0.99
N ARG A 35 -8.09 16.11 -2.27
CA ARG A 35 -9.37 16.03 -2.96
C ARG A 35 -9.82 14.55 -3.00
N GLY A 36 -11.00 14.25 -2.55
CA GLY A 36 -11.53 12.89 -2.45
C GLY A 36 -11.51 12.28 -1.05
N LEU A 37 -10.72 12.86 -0.10
CA LEU A 37 -10.68 12.42 1.30
C LEU A 37 -11.26 13.44 2.29
N LYS A 38 -11.94 14.49 1.82
CA LYS A 38 -12.61 15.48 2.69
C LYS A 38 -13.71 14.83 3.53
N ASP A 39 -14.49 13.95 2.92
CA ASP A 39 -15.44 13.06 3.59
C ASP A 39 -14.84 11.66 3.64
N MET A 40 -14.22 11.35 4.76
CA MET A 40 -13.51 10.08 4.95
C MET A 40 -14.48 8.90 5.05
N VAL A 41 -15.62 9.08 5.69
CA VAL A 41 -16.66 8.03 5.82
C VAL A 41 -17.13 7.62 4.43
N LYS A 42 -17.56 8.60 3.62
CA LYS A 42 -17.94 8.34 2.23
C LYS A 42 -16.80 7.71 1.42
N ALA A 43 -15.56 8.15 1.62
CA ALA A 43 -14.41 7.58 0.91
C ALA A 43 -14.23 6.09 1.25
N ILE A 44 -14.34 5.70 2.52
CA ILE A 44 -14.24 4.31 2.96
C ILE A 44 -15.38 3.46 2.36
N HIS A 45 -16.62 3.96 2.40
CA HIS A 45 -17.75 3.26 1.78
C HIS A 45 -17.59 3.08 0.26
N ASP A 46 -17.04 4.08 -0.44
CA ASP A 46 -16.76 3.94 -1.87
C ASP A 46 -15.66 2.91 -2.16
N MET A 47 -14.66 2.75 -1.25
CA MET A 47 -13.64 1.69 -1.39
C MET A 47 -14.24 0.30 -1.19
N ASP A 48 -15.12 0.13 -0.21
CA ASP A 48 -15.86 -1.13 0.02
C ASP A 48 -16.78 -1.45 -1.15
N ALA A 49 -17.57 -0.49 -1.62
CA ALA A 49 -18.45 -0.63 -2.79
C ALA A 49 -17.70 -0.96 -4.08
N GLY A 50 -16.48 -0.45 -4.21
CA GLY A 50 -15.54 -0.77 -5.29
C GLY A 50 -14.82 -2.11 -5.11
N MET A 51 -15.04 -2.78 -3.97
CA MET A 51 -14.45 -4.07 -3.62
C MET A 51 -12.91 -4.04 -3.50
N ALA A 52 -12.35 -2.96 -2.96
CA ALA A 52 -10.96 -2.97 -2.50
C ALA A 52 -10.79 -4.05 -1.41
N ASP A 53 -9.59 -4.61 -1.27
CA ASP A 53 -9.33 -5.60 -0.23
C ASP A 53 -9.05 -4.91 1.12
N ALA A 54 -8.35 -3.77 1.10
CA ALA A 54 -8.08 -3.00 2.31
C ALA A 54 -7.92 -1.50 2.05
N VAL A 55 -8.10 -0.72 3.12
CA VAL A 55 -7.69 0.68 3.20
C VAL A 55 -6.61 0.87 4.26
N LEU A 56 -5.80 1.92 4.09
CA LEU A 56 -4.73 2.25 5.00
C LEU A 56 -4.95 3.65 5.54
N LEU A 57 -5.01 3.78 6.87
CA LEU A 57 -5.41 4.99 7.59
C LEU A 57 -4.49 5.26 8.79
N HIS A 58 -4.38 6.52 9.19
CA HIS A 58 -3.84 6.87 10.50
C HIS A 58 -4.89 6.68 11.60
N LYS A 59 -4.42 6.43 12.83
CA LYS A 59 -5.24 6.13 14.01
C LYS A 59 -6.41 7.08 14.26
N GLY A 60 -6.25 8.38 14.02
CA GLY A 60 -7.31 9.38 14.21
C GLY A 60 -8.51 9.22 13.27
N LEU A 61 -8.38 8.42 12.21
CA LEU A 61 -9.42 8.20 11.21
C LEU A 61 -9.97 6.77 11.22
N ILE A 62 -9.25 5.82 11.82
CA ILE A 62 -9.63 4.41 11.79
C ILE A 62 -10.97 4.16 12.50
N HIS A 63 -11.29 4.90 13.57
CA HIS A 63 -12.58 4.76 14.27
C HIS A 63 -13.69 5.66 13.68
N LYS A 64 -13.41 6.42 12.64
CA LYS A 64 -14.46 7.11 11.86
C LYS A 64 -15.04 6.22 10.76
N ALA A 65 -14.40 5.09 10.48
CA ALA A 65 -15.04 4.05 9.71
C ALA A 65 -16.26 3.58 10.50
N ASP A 66 -17.44 3.81 9.94
CA ASP A 66 -18.66 3.23 10.49
C ASP A 66 -18.55 1.73 10.19
N TYR A 67 -18.16 0.95 11.23
CA TYR A 67 -17.96 -0.48 11.12
C TYR A 67 -19.34 -1.16 11.05
N GLU A 68 -20.05 -0.95 9.95
CA GLU A 68 -21.21 -1.76 9.66
C GLU A 68 -20.80 -3.22 9.59
N SER A 69 -21.56 -4.08 10.25
CA SER A 69 -21.29 -5.50 10.44
C SER A 69 -21.07 -6.31 9.15
N HIS A 70 -21.15 -5.67 7.99
CA HIS A 70 -21.07 -6.26 6.65
C HIS A 70 -19.85 -5.83 5.83
N MET A 71 -19.05 -4.90 6.31
CA MET A 71 -17.83 -4.49 5.60
C MET A 71 -16.82 -5.63 5.50
N ARG A 72 -16.42 -5.94 4.27
CA ARG A 72 -15.36 -6.92 3.98
C ARG A 72 -13.98 -6.31 3.97
N LEU A 73 -13.92 -4.99 3.94
CA LEU A 73 -12.71 -4.18 3.81
C LEU A 73 -11.77 -4.42 5.00
N GLY A 74 -10.52 -4.78 4.73
CA GLY A 74 -9.48 -4.84 5.74
C GLY A 74 -8.99 -3.44 6.12
N PHE A 75 -8.55 -3.27 7.37
CA PHE A 75 -8.02 -1.99 7.87
C PHE A 75 -6.56 -2.12 8.26
N ILE A 76 -5.72 -1.30 7.62
CA ILE A 76 -4.29 -1.20 7.92
C ILE A 76 -4.04 0.12 8.65
N MET A 77 -3.49 0.05 9.86
CA MET A 77 -3.10 1.25 10.60
C MET A 77 -1.70 1.69 10.19
N HIS A 78 -1.58 2.89 9.62
CA HIS A 78 -0.28 3.49 9.33
C HIS A 78 0.26 4.20 10.57
N ILE A 79 1.45 3.81 11.02
CA ILE A 79 2.02 4.29 12.29
C ILE A 79 3.27 5.13 12.13
N SER A 80 3.71 5.45 10.92
CA SER A 80 4.80 6.40 10.69
C SER A 80 4.32 7.64 9.95
N ALA A 81 4.87 8.80 10.27
CA ALA A 81 4.40 10.07 9.75
C ALA A 81 5.53 11.08 9.51
N SER A 82 5.30 11.96 8.56
CA SER A 82 5.98 13.25 8.38
C SER A 82 5.05 14.17 7.59
N THR A 83 5.35 15.45 7.57
CA THR A 83 4.56 16.44 6.83
C THR A 83 5.42 17.16 5.79
N CYS A 84 4.81 17.65 4.72
CA CYS A 84 5.47 18.50 3.73
C CYS A 84 5.95 19.85 4.32
N LEU A 85 5.47 20.23 5.51
CA LEU A 85 5.90 21.44 6.23
C LEU A 85 7.24 21.23 6.95
N SER A 86 7.68 19.98 7.11
CA SER A 86 8.96 19.67 7.73
C SER A 86 10.12 20.08 6.82
N ARG A 87 11.23 20.53 7.41
CA ARG A 87 12.50 20.70 6.68
C ARG A 87 13.10 19.36 6.23
N ARG A 88 12.67 18.26 6.85
CA ARG A 88 13.11 16.88 6.57
C ARG A 88 11.89 15.99 6.29
N PRO A 89 11.19 16.17 5.16
CA PRO A 89 9.93 15.46 4.87
C PRO A 89 10.13 13.94 4.64
N ASN A 90 11.34 13.52 4.34
CA ASN A 90 11.67 12.09 4.18
C ASN A 90 11.88 11.38 5.53
N LYS A 91 12.18 12.11 6.61
CA LYS A 91 12.29 11.55 7.95
C LYS A 91 10.91 11.11 8.44
N LYS A 92 10.69 9.80 8.53
CA LYS A 92 9.45 9.23 9.06
C LYS A 92 9.60 8.93 10.54
N MET A 93 8.69 9.47 11.34
CA MET A 93 8.66 9.26 12.79
C MET A 93 7.52 8.34 13.16
N LEU A 94 7.71 7.45 14.12
CA LEU A 94 6.60 6.64 14.65
C LEU A 94 5.64 7.52 15.46
N VAL A 95 4.36 7.40 15.18
CA VAL A 95 3.25 8.14 15.82
C VAL A 95 2.19 7.22 16.40
N GLY A 96 2.46 5.92 16.44
CA GLY A 96 1.64 4.86 17.01
C GLY A 96 2.48 3.62 17.23
N ASP A 97 1.86 2.59 17.78
CA ASP A 97 2.45 1.28 18.04
C ASP A 97 1.50 0.14 17.67
N VAL A 98 2.00 -1.08 17.75
CA VAL A 98 1.24 -2.29 17.36
C VAL A 98 0.12 -2.59 18.35
N GLU A 99 0.31 -2.34 19.66
CA GLU A 99 -0.72 -2.54 20.67
C GLU A 99 -1.91 -1.60 20.43
N GLU A 100 -1.65 -0.33 20.09
CA GLU A 100 -2.69 0.63 19.71
C GLU A 100 -3.46 0.16 18.48
N ALA A 101 -2.77 -0.39 17.46
CA ALA A 101 -3.40 -0.93 16.27
C ALA A 101 -4.33 -2.12 16.58
N VAL A 102 -3.88 -3.02 17.46
CA VAL A 102 -4.72 -4.16 17.95
C VAL A 102 -5.98 -3.65 18.64
N ARG A 103 -5.85 -2.68 19.56
CA ARG A 103 -6.99 -2.09 20.29
C ARG A 103 -7.97 -1.36 19.36
N LEU A 104 -7.48 -0.77 18.28
CA LEU A 104 -8.30 -0.08 17.29
C LEU A 104 -8.89 -1.02 16.24
N GLY A 105 -8.65 -2.34 16.34
CA GLY A 105 -9.23 -3.34 15.45
C GLY A 105 -8.59 -3.41 14.06
N ALA A 106 -7.36 -2.95 13.91
CA ALA A 106 -6.65 -3.06 12.65
C ALA A 106 -6.32 -4.52 12.30
N ASP A 107 -6.36 -4.85 11.02
CA ASP A 107 -5.98 -6.16 10.48
C ASP A 107 -4.49 -6.24 10.14
N ALA A 108 -3.82 -5.10 9.99
CA ALA A 108 -2.38 -4.99 9.77
C ALA A 108 -1.85 -3.63 10.24
N VAL A 109 -0.55 -3.57 10.41
CA VAL A 109 0.19 -2.32 10.63
C VAL A 109 1.01 -1.98 9.39
N SER A 110 1.21 -0.70 9.12
CA SER A 110 2.17 -0.28 8.10
C SER A 110 3.12 0.79 8.60
N ILE A 111 4.34 0.73 8.09
CA ILE A 111 5.37 1.74 8.29
C ILE A 111 5.98 2.16 6.96
N HIS A 112 6.65 3.30 6.95
CA HIS A 112 7.34 3.84 5.79
C HIS A 112 8.79 4.14 6.17
N ILE A 113 9.73 3.63 5.41
CA ILE A 113 11.16 3.93 5.53
C ILE A 113 11.70 4.43 4.19
N ASN A 114 12.68 5.35 4.26
CA ASN A 114 13.37 5.90 3.10
C ASN A 114 14.85 5.52 3.21
N LEU A 115 15.35 4.76 2.24
CA LEU A 115 16.76 4.38 2.15
C LEU A 115 17.54 5.46 1.39
N GLY A 116 18.78 5.68 1.81
CA GLY A 116 19.63 6.73 1.27
C GLY A 116 19.38 8.12 1.88
N ASP A 117 18.42 8.26 2.81
CA ASP A 117 18.19 9.50 3.57
C ASP A 117 19.13 9.60 4.78
N ASP A 118 19.45 10.81 5.22
CA ASP A 118 20.30 11.05 6.40
C ASP A 118 19.77 10.39 7.68
N ASP A 119 18.45 10.16 7.76
CA ASP A 119 17.79 9.52 8.91
C ASP A 119 17.51 8.02 8.68
N GLU A 120 18.07 7.40 7.65
CA GLU A 120 17.87 5.98 7.33
C GLU A 120 18.09 5.07 8.53
N SER A 121 19.20 5.26 9.25
CA SER A 121 19.55 4.40 10.39
C SER A 121 18.51 4.40 11.50
N MET A 122 17.86 5.55 11.75
CA MET A 122 16.75 5.66 12.70
C MET A 122 15.51 4.93 12.18
N MET A 123 15.15 5.14 10.91
CA MET A 123 13.99 4.50 10.30
C MET A 123 14.14 2.97 10.23
N MET A 124 15.34 2.46 9.94
CA MET A 124 15.64 1.03 9.98
C MET A 124 15.54 0.44 11.39
N SER A 125 16.06 1.16 12.40
CA SER A 125 15.91 0.76 13.81
C SER A 125 14.44 0.67 14.25
N ASP A 126 13.65 1.66 13.87
CA ASP A 126 12.20 1.68 14.10
C ASP A 126 11.51 0.51 13.39
N ALA A 127 11.89 0.23 12.14
CA ALA A 127 11.34 -0.90 11.37
C ALA A 127 11.60 -2.24 12.05
N GLY A 128 12.82 -2.50 12.48
CA GLY A 128 13.16 -3.74 13.20
C GLY A 128 12.40 -3.89 14.52
N ARG A 129 12.19 -2.79 15.26
CA ARG A 129 11.40 -2.78 16.49
C ARG A 129 9.93 -3.10 16.21
N ILE A 130 9.32 -2.45 15.23
CA ILE A 130 7.92 -2.69 14.86
C ILE A 130 7.72 -4.10 14.30
N ALA A 131 8.65 -4.63 13.49
CA ALA A 131 8.58 -6.01 13.01
C ALA A 131 8.55 -7.03 14.17
N LYS A 132 9.38 -6.82 15.20
CA LYS A 132 9.34 -7.62 16.42
C LYS A 132 8.01 -7.52 17.15
N GLU A 133 7.47 -6.32 17.33
CA GLU A 133 6.17 -6.09 17.97
C GLU A 133 5.04 -6.76 17.17
N CYS A 134 5.04 -6.62 15.84
CA CYS A 134 4.09 -7.27 14.95
C CYS A 134 4.11 -8.80 15.10
N SER A 135 5.31 -9.40 15.18
CA SER A 135 5.46 -10.83 15.44
C SER A 135 4.86 -11.25 16.79
N LEU A 136 5.11 -10.47 17.86
CA LEU A 136 4.57 -10.76 19.19
C LEU A 136 3.04 -10.70 19.28
N TRP A 137 2.42 -9.77 18.53
CA TRP A 137 0.97 -9.57 18.54
C TRP A 137 0.24 -10.36 17.43
N GLY A 138 0.97 -11.12 16.60
CA GLY A 138 0.41 -11.79 15.43
C GLY A 138 -0.26 -10.78 14.47
N MET A 139 0.38 -9.65 14.26
CA MET A 139 -0.08 -8.55 13.42
C MET A 139 0.74 -8.53 12.11
N PRO A 140 0.13 -8.65 10.93
CA PRO A 140 0.84 -8.51 9.67
C PRO A 140 1.46 -7.12 9.52
N LEU A 141 2.68 -7.05 8.95
CA LEU A 141 3.40 -5.82 8.69
C LEU A 141 3.50 -5.53 7.20
N LEU A 142 2.93 -4.42 6.76
CA LEU A 142 3.18 -3.83 5.44
C LEU A 142 4.28 -2.78 5.56
N MET A 143 5.38 -2.96 4.86
CA MET A 143 6.49 -2.00 4.85
C MET A 143 6.56 -1.27 3.51
N MET A 144 6.42 0.05 3.55
CA MET A 144 6.65 0.92 2.40
C MET A 144 8.13 1.31 2.39
N VAL A 145 8.87 0.90 1.37
CA VAL A 145 10.31 1.16 1.27
C VAL A 145 10.62 1.90 -0.02
N TYR A 146 11.27 3.04 0.10
CA TYR A 146 11.61 3.87 -1.04
C TYR A 146 13.08 4.31 -0.99
N ALA A 147 13.73 4.33 -2.14
CA ALA A 147 15.02 4.97 -2.32
C ALA A 147 14.79 6.49 -2.42
N ARG A 148 15.09 7.24 -1.35
CA ARG A 148 14.87 8.68 -1.26
C ARG A 148 15.98 9.34 -0.44
N GLY A 149 17.06 9.68 -1.10
CA GLY A 149 18.21 10.34 -0.49
C GLY A 149 18.86 11.31 -1.46
N HIS A 150 19.95 11.92 -1.03
CA HIS A 150 20.79 12.69 -1.92
C HIS A 150 21.47 11.73 -2.91
N ASP A 151 21.45 12.09 -4.19
CA ASP A 151 22.08 11.32 -5.27
C ASP A 151 21.53 9.89 -5.48
N VAL A 152 20.32 9.62 -5.02
CA VAL A 152 19.63 8.32 -5.19
C VAL A 152 18.50 8.44 -6.18
N ASP A 153 18.55 7.67 -7.28
CA ASP A 153 17.42 7.57 -8.21
C ASP A 153 16.35 6.63 -7.62
N SER A 154 15.20 7.21 -7.32
CA SER A 154 14.04 6.51 -6.75
C SER A 154 13.39 5.51 -7.70
N TYR A 155 13.71 5.56 -8.99
CA TYR A 155 13.14 4.69 -10.02
C TYR A 155 14.16 3.78 -10.70
N ASP A 156 15.44 3.82 -10.32
CA ASP A 156 16.42 2.82 -10.76
C ASP A 156 15.96 1.42 -10.29
N PRO A 157 15.76 0.44 -11.20
CA PRO A 157 15.31 -0.90 -10.85
C PRO A 157 16.14 -1.58 -9.76
N ARG A 158 17.46 -1.37 -9.74
CA ARG A 158 18.37 -1.92 -8.71
C ARG A 158 18.09 -1.33 -7.33
N ASN A 159 17.79 -0.03 -7.26
CA ASN A 159 17.43 0.62 -6.00
C ASN A 159 16.05 0.13 -5.51
N ILE A 160 15.10 -0.09 -6.42
CA ILE A 160 13.78 -0.63 -6.09
C ILE A 160 13.90 -2.08 -5.59
N ALA A 161 14.70 -2.92 -6.25
CA ALA A 161 14.96 -4.30 -5.82
C ALA A 161 15.62 -4.32 -4.44
N HIS A 162 16.62 -3.47 -4.21
CA HIS A 162 17.25 -3.33 -2.89
C HIS A 162 16.25 -2.90 -1.81
N CYS A 163 15.39 -1.91 -2.09
CA CYS A 163 14.32 -1.50 -1.19
C CYS A 163 13.38 -2.67 -0.84
N ALA A 164 12.96 -3.45 -1.83
CA ALA A 164 12.09 -4.60 -1.63
C ALA A 164 12.77 -5.66 -0.74
N ARG A 165 14.02 -5.97 -1.02
CA ARG A 165 14.82 -6.93 -0.25
C ARG A 165 15.02 -6.50 1.20
N VAL A 166 15.38 -5.24 1.46
CA VAL A 166 15.53 -4.69 2.81
C VAL A 166 14.22 -4.81 3.59
N GLY A 167 13.09 -4.48 2.97
CA GLY A 167 11.78 -4.63 3.62
C GLY A 167 11.51 -6.07 4.06
N ALA A 168 11.77 -7.03 3.19
CA ALA A 168 11.59 -8.46 3.48
C ALA A 168 12.54 -8.93 4.60
N GLU A 169 13.82 -8.57 4.54
CA GLU A 169 14.82 -8.97 5.55
C GLU A 169 14.59 -8.32 6.91
N LEU A 170 13.97 -7.13 6.97
CA LEU A 170 13.55 -6.51 8.22
C LEU A 170 12.26 -7.11 8.81
N GLY A 171 11.65 -8.08 8.13
CA GLY A 171 10.51 -8.84 8.64
C GLY A 171 9.14 -8.34 8.20
N ALA A 172 9.05 -7.65 7.06
CA ALA A 172 7.76 -7.34 6.44
C ALA A 172 7.05 -8.62 5.94
N ASP A 173 5.74 -8.70 6.14
CA ASP A 173 4.89 -9.72 5.52
C ASP A 173 4.43 -9.29 4.12
N ILE A 174 4.43 -7.99 3.85
CA ILE A 174 4.07 -7.37 2.57
C ILE A 174 5.01 -6.18 2.35
N VAL A 175 5.56 -6.06 1.16
CA VAL A 175 6.40 -4.92 0.78
C VAL A 175 5.71 -4.07 -0.28
N LYS A 176 5.81 -2.76 -0.14
CA LYS A 176 5.33 -1.79 -1.13
C LYS A 176 6.52 -0.96 -1.64
N VAL A 177 6.72 -0.99 -2.96
CA VAL A 177 7.77 -0.23 -3.67
C VAL A 177 7.21 0.45 -4.92
N PRO A 178 7.91 1.38 -5.56
CA PRO A 178 7.55 1.88 -6.89
C PRO A 178 7.56 0.75 -7.93
N TYR A 179 6.76 0.88 -8.98
CA TYR A 179 6.92 0.07 -10.19
C TYR A 179 8.10 0.60 -11.00
N THR A 180 8.93 -0.28 -11.54
CA THR A 180 10.13 0.10 -12.34
C THR A 180 9.79 0.72 -13.70
N GLY A 181 8.53 0.56 -14.15
CA GLY A 181 8.08 1.00 -15.47
C GLY A 181 8.16 -0.08 -16.54
N ASP A 182 8.81 -1.20 -16.25
CA ASP A 182 9.01 -2.30 -17.17
C ASP A 182 8.82 -3.65 -16.46
N PRO A 183 8.06 -4.60 -17.06
CA PRO A 183 7.80 -5.91 -16.44
C PRO A 183 9.06 -6.77 -16.24
N GLU A 184 10.03 -6.72 -17.15
CA GLU A 184 11.24 -7.55 -17.06
C GLU A 184 12.06 -7.15 -15.83
N THR A 185 12.33 -5.87 -15.66
CA THR A 185 13.07 -5.35 -14.51
C THR A 185 12.29 -5.45 -13.20
N PHE A 186 10.95 -5.44 -13.25
CA PHE A 186 10.13 -5.61 -12.05
C PHE A 186 10.04 -7.09 -11.62
N ALA A 187 10.22 -8.03 -12.54
CA ALA A 187 10.30 -9.46 -12.19
C ALA A 187 11.49 -9.73 -11.25
N ASP A 188 12.64 -9.11 -11.50
CA ASP A 188 13.81 -9.19 -10.60
C ASP A 188 13.47 -8.66 -9.19
N VAL A 189 12.74 -7.54 -9.11
CA VAL A 189 12.29 -6.97 -7.81
C VAL A 189 11.43 -7.96 -7.04
N VAL A 190 10.52 -8.66 -7.72
CA VAL A 190 9.60 -9.63 -7.09
C VAL A 190 10.36 -10.87 -6.66
N GLU A 191 11.27 -11.39 -7.50
CA GLU A 191 12.08 -12.59 -7.21
C GLU A 191 13.00 -12.34 -6.01
N ASP A 192 13.70 -11.21 -5.98
CA ASP A 192 14.62 -10.85 -4.91
C ASP A 192 13.93 -10.60 -3.57
N CYS A 193 12.66 -10.17 -3.57
CA CYS A 193 11.94 -9.81 -2.35
C CYS A 193 11.52 -11.05 -1.53
N GLY A 194 10.94 -12.06 -2.17
CA GLY A 194 10.50 -13.30 -1.51
C GLY A 194 9.24 -13.20 -0.65
N VAL A 195 8.63 -12.01 -0.52
CA VAL A 195 7.31 -11.77 0.09
C VAL A 195 6.42 -11.02 -0.90
N PRO A 196 5.08 -10.99 -0.71
CA PRO A 196 4.19 -10.25 -1.60
C PRO A 196 4.63 -8.80 -1.84
N VAL A 197 4.84 -8.42 -3.11
CA VAL A 197 5.23 -7.08 -3.53
C VAL A 197 4.03 -6.36 -4.13
N LEU A 198 3.70 -5.20 -3.58
CA LEU A 198 2.64 -4.31 -4.08
C LEU A 198 3.27 -3.05 -4.69
N ILE A 199 2.76 -2.63 -5.84
CA ILE A 199 3.23 -1.38 -6.44
C ILE A 199 2.62 -0.15 -5.80
N ALA A 200 3.43 0.90 -5.67
CA ALA A 200 2.99 2.24 -5.29
C ALA A 200 2.41 2.98 -6.50
N GLY A 201 1.42 3.84 -6.29
CA GLY A 201 0.79 4.61 -7.36
C GLY A 201 1.60 5.80 -7.87
N GLY A 202 2.64 6.21 -7.15
CA GLY A 202 3.42 7.39 -7.52
C GLY A 202 2.62 8.70 -7.56
N PRO A 203 3.05 9.67 -8.38
CA PRO A 203 2.29 10.88 -8.68
C PRO A 203 0.95 10.57 -9.35
N LYS A 204 0.05 11.58 -9.37
CA LYS A 204 -1.21 11.44 -10.10
C LYS A 204 -0.92 11.30 -11.60
N LEU A 205 -1.44 10.23 -12.19
CA LEU A 205 -1.37 9.97 -13.62
C LEU A 205 -2.44 10.77 -14.37
N ASP A 206 -2.19 11.04 -15.63
CA ASP A 206 -3.04 11.85 -16.50
C ASP A 206 -4.17 11.06 -17.16
N SER A 207 -4.14 9.71 -17.10
CA SER A 207 -5.19 8.87 -17.65
C SER A 207 -5.39 7.58 -16.89
N THR A 208 -6.62 7.05 -16.93
CA THR A 208 -7.00 5.74 -16.41
C THR A 208 -6.16 4.63 -17.06
N ARG A 209 -6.01 4.67 -18.38
CA ARG A 209 -5.23 3.68 -19.13
C ARG A 209 -3.82 3.51 -18.57
N LYS A 210 -3.08 4.61 -18.32
CA LYS A 210 -1.73 4.53 -17.75
C LYS A 210 -1.68 3.84 -16.38
N LEU A 211 -2.71 4.06 -15.55
CA LEU A 211 -2.80 3.35 -14.29
C LEU A 211 -3.02 1.84 -14.51
N LEU A 212 -3.91 1.48 -15.43
CA LEU A 212 -4.20 0.07 -15.74
C LEU A 212 -2.99 -0.61 -16.38
N ASP A 213 -2.28 0.05 -17.29
CA ASP A 213 -1.04 -0.45 -17.92
C ASP A 213 0.04 -0.72 -16.86
N MET A 214 0.23 0.21 -15.92
CA MET A 214 1.17 0.06 -14.80
C MET A 214 0.82 -1.16 -13.92
N VAL A 215 -0.45 -1.31 -13.57
CA VAL A 215 -0.93 -2.44 -12.78
C VAL A 215 -0.78 -3.74 -13.56
N TYR A 216 -1.14 -3.76 -14.82
CA TYR A 216 -1.02 -4.94 -15.69
C TYR A 216 0.44 -5.40 -15.80
N GLY A 217 1.36 -4.49 -16.11
CA GLY A 217 2.79 -4.80 -16.21
C GLY A 217 3.36 -5.37 -14.91
N SER A 218 2.97 -4.80 -13.77
CA SER A 218 3.37 -5.34 -12.47
C SER A 218 2.84 -6.75 -12.22
N LEU A 219 1.59 -7.04 -12.60
CA LEU A 219 1.00 -8.37 -12.43
C LEU A 219 1.65 -9.41 -13.36
N GLN A 220 2.02 -9.03 -14.58
CA GLN A 220 2.77 -9.89 -15.51
C GLN A 220 4.16 -10.25 -14.96
N ALA A 221 4.79 -9.34 -14.23
CA ALA A 221 6.07 -9.54 -13.55
C ALA A 221 5.96 -10.37 -12.25
N GLY A 222 4.78 -10.86 -11.88
CA GLY A 222 4.57 -11.62 -10.63
C GLY A 222 4.24 -10.76 -9.42
N GLY A 223 4.01 -9.45 -9.58
CA GLY A 223 3.57 -8.58 -8.49
C GLY A 223 2.26 -9.04 -7.85
N SER A 224 2.12 -8.81 -6.56
CA SER A 224 0.96 -9.23 -5.76
C SER A 224 -0.17 -8.20 -5.71
N GLY A 225 -0.22 -7.26 -6.65
CA GLY A 225 -1.26 -6.23 -6.74
C GLY A 225 -0.75 -4.83 -6.46
N LEU A 226 -1.59 -4.00 -5.85
CA LEU A 226 -1.32 -2.57 -5.74
C LEU A 226 -1.64 -1.99 -4.37
N SER A 227 -0.91 -0.93 -4.03
CA SER A 227 -1.20 -0.04 -2.90
C SER A 227 -1.18 1.41 -3.40
N VAL A 228 -2.29 1.82 -4.05
CA VAL A 228 -2.41 3.06 -4.83
C VAL A 228 -3.47 3.97 -4.21
N GLY A 229 -3.08 5.19 -3.83
CA GLY A 229 -3.94 6.17 -3.17
C GLY A 229 -4.56 7.17 -4.15
N ARG A 230 -3.86 8.27 -4.44
CA ARG A 230 -4.34 9.44 -5.21
C ARG A 230 -4.99 9.08 -6.54
N ASN A 231 -4.40 8.16 -7.29
CA ASN A 231 -4.95 7.71 -8.56
C ASN A 231 -6.30 6.98 -8.43
N VAL A 232 -6.65 6.50 -7.24
CA VAL A 232 -7.92 5.85 -6.92
C VAL A 232 -8.89 6.82 -6.25
N PHE A 233 -8.55 7.35 -5.07
CA PHE A 233 -9.53 8.12 -4.28
C PHE A 233 -9.87 9.51 -4.89
N GLU A 234 -9.01 10.07 -5.74
CA GLU A 234 -9.30 11.30 -6.50
C GLU A 234 -9.95 11.04 -7.86
N HIS A 235 -10.11 9.78 -8.26
CA HIS A 235 -10.75 9.45 -9.53
C HIS A 235 -12.25 9.78 -9.46
N PRO A 236 -12.83 10.45 -10.48
CA PRO A 236 -14.24 10.84 -10.46
C PRO A 236 -15.20 9.64 -10.40
N ARG A 237 -14.78 8.50 -10.94
CA ARG A 237 -15.51 7.23 -10.98
C ARG A 237 -14.73 6.15 -10.23
N ARG A 238 -14.38 6.42 -8.95
CA ARG A 238 -13.46 5.57 -8.16
C ARG A 238 -14.03 4.18 -7.86
N VAL A 239 -15.34 4.05 -7.74
CA VAL A 239 -15.98 2.74 -7.52
C VAL A 239 -15.85 1.85 -8.75
N GLU A 240 -16.12 2.40 -9.95
CA GLU A 240 -15.97 1.68 -11.22
C GLU A 240 -14.52 1.35 -11.51
N LEU A 241 -13.60 2.29 -11.23
CA LEU A 241 -12.16 2.04 -11.36
C LEU A 241 -11.72 0.87 -10.47
N LEU A 242 -12.16 0.83 -9.22
CA LEU A 242 -11.82 -0.28 -8.32
C LEU A 242 -12.37 -1.62 -8.82
N LYS A 243 -13.59 -1.64 -9.38
CA LYS A 243 -14.15 -2.86 -9.99
C LYS A 243 -13.34 -3.33 -11.20
N ALA A 244 -12.86 -2.40 -12.03
CA ALA A 244 -11.98 -2.69 -13.16
C ALA A 244 -10.61 -3.23 -12.66
N LEU A 245 -10.00 -2.56 -11.69
CA LEU A 245 -8.77 -3.04 -11.04
C LEU A 245 -8.94 -4.42 -10.42
N ARG A 246 -10.11 -4.69 -9.81
CA ARG A 246 -10.41 -6.02 -9.25
C ARG A 246 -10.48 -7.11 -10.31
N ALA A 247 -11.09 -6.82 -11.46
CA ALA A 247 -11.11 -7.75 -12.57
C ALA A 247 -9.70 -8.10 -13.06
N MET A 248 -8.78 -7.12 -13.08
CA MET A 248 -7.37 -7.34 -13.43
C MET A 248 -6.64 -8.13 -12.34
N VAL A 249 -6.68 -7.66 -11.09
CA VAL A 249 -5.88 -8.21 -9.99
C VAL A 249 -6.32 -9.63 -9.62
N HIS A 250 -7.61 -9.88 -9.53
CA HIS A 250 -8.15 -11.16 -9.08
C HIS A 250 -8.72 -12.02 -10.20
N GLY A 251 -9.08 -11.42 -11.33
CA GLY A 251 -9.66 -12.11 -12.49
C GLY A 251 -8.71 -12.23 -13.68
N ASN A 252 -7.52 -11.64 -13.63
CA ASN A 252 -6.53 -11.58 -14.72
C ASN A 252 -7.07 -10.93 -16.01
N ALA A 253 -8.02 -9.99 -15.90
CA ALA A 253 -8.52 -9.24 -17.03
C ALA A 253 -7.40 -8.39 -17.67
N SER A 254 -7.47 -8.23 -18.98
CA SER A 254 -6.60 -7.33 -19.75
C SER A 254 -6.93 -5.86 -19.47
N VAL A 255 -6.07 -4.95 -19.95
CA VAL A 255 -6.32 -3.51 -19.85
C VAL A 255 -7.57 -3.10 -20.65
N GLU A 256 -7.78 -3.71 -21.82
CA GLU A 256 -8.92 -3.47 -22.68
C GLU A 256 -10.23 -3.90 -21.99
N GLU A 257 -10.28 -5.10 -21.43
CA GLU A 257 -11.45 -5.58 -20.68
C GLU A 257 -11.74 -4.70 -19.46
N ALA A 258 -10.70 -4.21 -18.76
CA ALA A 258 -10.85 -3.31 -17.63
C ALA A 258 -11.43 -1.95 -18.07
N LEU A 259 -11.00 -1.39 -19.20
CA LEU A 259 -11.53 -0.16 -19.77
C LEU A 259 -12.99 -0.33 -20.23
N GLU A 260 -13.34 -1.47 -20.85
CA GLU A 260 -14.70 -1.80 -21.22
C GLU A 260 -15.64 -1.82 -20.01
N LEU A 261 -15.20 -2.42 -18.88
CA LEU A 261 -15.95 -2.41 -17.61
C LEU A 261 -16.21 -1.00 -17.10
N MET A 262 -15.32 -0.06 -17.41
CA MET A 262 -15.49 1.36 -17.09
C MET A 262 -16.32 2.12 -18.14
N GLY A 263 -16.65 1.50 -19.28
CA GLY A 263 -17.28 2.18 -20.43
C GLY A 263 -16.35 3.19 -21.11
N GLU A 264 -15.04 2.98 -21.01
CA GLU A 264 -13.99 3.72 -21.69
C GLU A 264 -13.43 2.86 -22.86
N LYS A 265 -13.18 3.51 -24.00
CA LYS A 265 -12.66 2.82 -25.21
C LYS A 265 -11.20 3.20 -25.43
#